data_a8c2bf325c9ad0e6c4355b08bbb0d17e
#
_entry.id   a8c2bf325c9ad0e6c4355b08bbb0d17e
#
_cell.length_a   1.000
_cell.length_b   1.000
_cell.length_c   1.000
_cell.angle_alpha   90.00
_cell.angle_beta   90.00
_cell.angle_gamma   90.00
#
_symmetry.space_group_name_H-M   'P 1'
#
loop_
_entity.id
_entity.type
_entity.pdbx_description
1 polymer ?
#
loop_
_entity_poly.entity_id
_entity_poly.type
_entity_poly.pdbx_seq_one_letter_code
_entity_poly.pdbx_strand_id
1 'polypeptide(L)'
;MFLTILAMLLFANSGHSVDADRERLDEESLRGYMTGEYDLIGRKSDSTATYTGHVTLREEKGVLKVTRTIDGNTDKCVARFDTVAGTDRIPVLRMHFHFDGKEYDATYRWQSDPDNYPRFTGYLYLSGTKLPGLEALFPIHN
;
A
#
# COMPACT_ATOMS: atom_id res chain seq x y z
N MET A 1 33.74 -45.50 38.57
CA MET A 1 33.76 -44.83 37.27
C MET A 1 32.32 -44.49 36.93
N PHE A 2 31.86 -43.26 37.31
CA PHE A 2 30.49 -42.82 37.09
C PHE A 2 30.48 -41.84 35.86
N LEU A 3 29.78 -42.26 34.83
CA LEU A 3 29.59 -41.45 33.61
C LEU A 3 28.34 -40.60 33.79
N THR A 4 28.55 -39.30 34.02
CA THR A 4 27.47 -38.32 34.11
C THR A 4 27.10 -37.82 32.70
N ILE A 5 25.93 -38.21 32.20
CA ILE A 5 25.39 -37.71 30.93
C ILE A 5 24.72 -36.39 31.22
N LEU A 6 25.33 -35.27 30.70
CA LEU A 6 24.77 -33.95 30.71
C LEU A 6 23.76 -33.79 29.57
N ALA A 7 22.47 -33.85 29.87
CA ALA A 7 21.41 -33.58 28.91
C ALA A 7 21.32 -32.06 28.69
N MET A 8 21.77 -31.58 27.52
CA MET A 8 21.57 -30.22 27.07
C MET A 8 20.13 -30.08 26.54
N LEU A 9 19.27 -29.44 27.30
CA LEU A 9 17.94 -29.00 26.82
C LEU A 9 18.11 -27.81 25.85
N LEU A 10 17.90 -28.07 24.59
CA LEU A 10 17.72 -27.06 23.56
C LEU A 10 16.34 -26.42 23.73
N PHE A 11 16.26 -25.27 24.36
CA PHE A 11 15.08 -24.43 24.29
C PHE A 11 14.98 -23.84 22.87
N ALA A 12 14.19 -24.46 22.01
CA ALA A 12 13.82 -23.87 20.72
C ALA A 12 13.04 -22.58 20.94
N ASN A 13 13.54 -21.53 20.35
CA ASN A 13 13.05 -20.17 20.43
C ASN A 13 11.69 -20.06 19.71
N SER A 14 10.58 -20.20 20.45
CA SER A 14 9.20 -20.10 19.92
C SER A 14 8.68 -18.67 19.76
N GLY A 15 9.53 -17.66 19.97
CA GLY A 15 9.13 -16.25 19.84
C GLY A 15 8.96 -15.74 18.41
N HIS A 16 9.61 -16.39 17.42
CA HIS A 16 9.61 -15.90 16.03
C HIS A 16 8.31 -16.20 15.26
N SER A 17 7.56 -17.21 15.64
CA SER A 17 6.33 -17.59 14.94
C SER A 17 5.13 -16.71 15.31
N VAL A 18 5.04 -16.27 16.55
CA VAL A 18 3.90 -15.46 17.05
C VAL A 18 3.92 -14.04 16.46
N ASP A 19 5.09 -13.43 16.34
CA ASP A 19 5.23 -12.10 15.76
C ASP A 19 4.96 -12.11 14.25
N ALA A 20 5.43 -13.11 13.52
CA ALA A 20 5.17 -13.27 12.09
C ALA A 20 3.68 -13.52 11.79
N ASP A 21 3.00 -14.31 12.62
CA ASP A 21 1.56 -14.55 12.47
C ASP A 21 0.74 -13.30 12.80
N ARG A 22 1.13 -12.52 13.77
CA ARG A 22 0.49 -11.25 14.12
C ARG A 22 0.66 -10.22 13.01
N GLU A 23 1.87 -10.07 12.47
CA GLU A 23 2.16 -9.16 11.37
C GLU A 23 1.35 -9.53 10.11
N ARG A 24 1.21 -10.82 9.81
CA ARG A 24 0.40 -11.32 8.70
C ARG A 24 -1.10 -11.03 8.88
N LEU A 25 -1.64 -11.21 10.08
CA LEU A 25 -3.03 -10.90 10.40
C LEU A 25 -3.32 -9.39 10.31
N ASP A 26 -2.36 -8.56 10.73
CA ASP A 26 -2.47 -7.11 10.62
C ASP A 26 -2.51 -6.66 9.15
N GLU A 27 -1.66 -7.23 8.29
CA GLU A 27 -1.68 -6.94 6.85
C GLU A 27 -2.96 -7.41 6.16
N GLU A 28 -3.48 -8.60 6.50
CA GLU A 28 -4.73 -9.12 5.97
C GLU A 28 -5.91 -8.19 6.32
N SER A 29 -5.98 -7.75 7.57
CA SER A 29 -6.97 -6.79 8.04
C SER A 29 -6.86 -5.44 7.31
N LEU A 30 -5.65 -4.96 7.07
CA LEU A 30 -5.41 -3.73 6.32
C LEU A 30 -5.82 -3.87 4.85
N ARG A 31 -5.55 -5.00 4.19
CA ARG A 31 -6.02 -5.24 2.82
C ARG A 31 -7.54 -5.20 2.74
N GLY A 32 -8.22 -5.88 3.66
CA GLY A 32 -9.68 -5.83 3.76
C GLY A 32 -10.21 -4.40 3.96
N TYR A 33 -9.60 -3.65 4.87
CA TYR A 33 -9.96 -2.26 5.15
C TYR A 33 -9.80 -1.33 3.93
N MET A 34 -8.79 -1.56 3.10
CA MET A 34 -8.51 -0.75 1.91
C MET A 34 -9.34 -1.13 0.68
N THR A 35 -10.01 -2.28 0.71
CA THR A 35 -10.86 -2.73 -0.40
C THR A 35 -12.05 -1.79 -0.56
N GLY A 36 -12.29 -1.33 -1.80
CA GLY A 36 -13.39 -0.41 -2.09
C GLY A 36 -13.22 0.30 -3.43
N GLU A 37 -14.13 1.23 -3.67
CA GLU A 37 -14.16 2.11 -4.82
C GLU A 37 -13.86 3.54 -4.39
N TYR A 38 -13.10 4.26 -5.19
CA TYR A 38 -12.59 5.57 -4.86
C TYR A 38 -12.68 6.52 -6.04
N ASP A 39 -13.14 7.74 -5.77
CA ASP A 39 -12.92 8.86 -6.68
C ASP A 39 -11.48 9.35 -6.55
N LEU A 40 -10.85 9.61 -7.69
CA LEU A 40 -9.49 10.09 -7.79
C LEU A 40 -9.46 11.52 -8.28
N ILE A 41 -8.68 12.35 -7.60
CA ILE A 41 -8.29 13.69 -8.06
C ILE A 41 -6.78 13.75 -8.07
N GLY A 42 -6.19 14.20 -9.17
CA GLY A 42 -4.75 14.27 -9.32
C GLY A 42 -4.26 15.57 -9.98
N ARG A 43 -2.97 15.83 -9.80
CA ARG A 43 -2.20 16.84 -10.50
C ARG A 43 -0.97 16.19 -11.13
N LYS A 44 -0.74 16.46 -12.41
CA LYS A 44 0.40 15.91 -13.16
C LYS A 44 1.74 16.41 -12.63
N SER A 45 2.78 15.59 -12.78
CA SER A 45 4.18 15.95 -12.48
C SER A 45 4.61 17.19 -13.29
N ASP A 46 5.40 18.06 -12.69
CA ASP A 46 5.91 19.31 -13.31
C ASP A 46 4.82 20.17 -13.98
N SER A 47 3.59 20.14 -13.49
CA SER A 47 2.45 20.76 -14.11
C SER A 47 1.44 21.25 -13.08
N THR A 48 0.61 22.19 -13.48
CA THR A 48 -0.61 22.59 -12.74
C THR A 48 -1.86 21.88 -13.26
N ALA A 49 -1.74 21.11 -14.36
CA ALA A 49 -2.86 20.37 -14.93
C ALA A 49 -3.37 19.31 -13.98
N THR A 50 -4.67 19.31 -13.76
CA THR A 50 -5.39 18.34 -12.92
C THR A 50 -6.12 17.32 -13.77
N TYR A 51 -6.44 16.19 -13.16
CA TYR A 51 -7.26 15.13 -13.74
C TYR A 51 -8.12 14.49 -12.66
N THR A 52 -9.16 13.83 -13.10
CA THR A 52 -10.02 13.01 -12.24
C THR A 52 -10.10 11.60 -12.79
N GLY A 53 -10.50 10.67 -11.95
CA GLY A 53 -10.64 9.28 -12.33
C GLY A 53 -11.33 8.47 -11.25
N HIS A 54 -11.24 7.16 -11.44
CA HIS A 54 -11.81 6.17 -10.53
C HIS A 54 -10.78 5.09 -10.24
N VAL A 55 -10.72 4.64 -9.00
CA VAL A 55 -9.82 3.57 -8.55
C VAL A 55 -10.62 2.53 -7.78
N THR A 56 -10.40 1.27 -8.13
CA THR A 56 -10.95 0.14 -7.39
C THR A 56 -9.80 -0.65 -6.76
N LEU A 57 -9.86 -0.88 -5.46
CA LEU A 57 -8.97 -1.78 -4.73
C LEU A 57 -9.72 -3.05 -4.35
N ARG A 58 -9.18 -4.23 -4.68
CA ARG A 58 -9.75 -5.53 -4.35
C ARG A 58 -8.68 -6.47 -3.81
N GLU A 59 -9.00 -7.12 -2.70
CA GLU A 59 -8.16 -8.19 -2.17
C GLU A 59 -8.47 -9.49 -2.93
N GLU A 60 -7.43 -10.12 -3.49
CA GLU A 60 -7.51 -11.42 -4.16
C GLU A 60 -6.31 -12.28 -3.77
N LYS A 61 -6.55 -13.36 -3.07
CA LYS A 61 -5.52 -14.36 -2.67
C LYS A 61 -4.31 -13.73 -1.95
N GLY A 62 -4.57 -12.82 -1.01
CA GLY A 62 -3.53 -12.12 -0.23
C GLY A 62 -2.83 -10.98 -0.96
N VAL A 63 -3.34 -10.58 -2.13
CA VAL A 63 -2.80 -9.49 -2.94
C VAL A 63 -3.83 -8.38 -3.09
N LEU A 64 -3.42 -7.13 -2.89
CA LEU A 64 -4.28 -5.97 -3.12
C LEU A 64 -4.15 -5.51 -4.58
N LYS A 65 -5.13 -5.89 -5.39
CA LYS A 65 -5.19 -5.52 -6.81
C LYS A 65 -5.85 -4.16 -7.00
N VAL A 66 -5.31 -3.38 -7.90
CA VAL A 66 -5.72 -2.02 -8.19
C VAL A 66 -6.12 -1.91 -9.65
N THR A 67 -7.29 -1.34 -9.90
CA THR A 67 -7.73 -0.92 -11.23
C THR A 67 -7.93 0.58 -11.22
N ARG A 68 -7.27 1.29 -12.12
CA ARG A 68 -7.29 2.75 -12.25
C ARG A 68 -7.90 3.11 -13.59
N THR A 69 -8.91 3.96 -13.62
CA THR A 69 -9.54 4.45 -14.84
C THR A 69 -9.49 5.98 -14.86
N ILE A 70 -8.80 6.54 -15.84
CA ILE A 70 -8.62 7.98 -16.03
C ILE A 70 -8.84 8.29 -17.51
N ASP A 71 -9.74 9.21 -17.83
CA ASP A 71 -10.08 9.59 -19.20
C ASP A 71 -10.45 8.40 -20.10
N GLY A 72 -11.15 7.40 -19.55
CA GLY A 72 -11.54 6.19 -20.26
C GLY A 72 -10.41 5.14 -20.44
N ASN A 73 -9.19 5.44 -20.05
CA ASN A 73 -8.07 4.51 -20.06
C ASN A 73 -7.96 3.78 -18.73
N THR A 74 -7.86 2.47 -18.78
CA THR A 74 -7.76 1.62 -17.60
C THR A 74 -6.39 0.98 -17.51
N ASP A 75 -5.74 1.12 -16.36
CA ASP A 75 -4.53 0.40 -15.99
C ASP A 75 -4.77 -0.47 -14.76
N LYS A 76 -4.03 -1.57 -14.67
CA LYS A 76 -4.10 -2.53 -13.56
C LYS A 76 -2.72 -2.71 -12.96
N CYS A 77 -2.65 -2.65 -11.64
CA CYS A 77 -1.42 -2.89 -10.90
C CYS A 77 -1.70 -3.59 -9.58
N VAL A 78 -0.65 -3.77 -8.79
CA VAL A 78 -0.70 -4.33 -7.44
C VAL A 78 -0.21 -3.26 -6.46
N ALA A 79 -0.94 -3.10 -5.36
CA ALA A 79 -0.50 -2.30 -4.24
C ALA A 79 0.21 -3.18 -3.20
N ARG A 80 1.28 -2.65 -2.62
CA ARG A 80 2.09 -3.33 -1.59
C ARG A 80 2.29 -2.43 -0.40
N PHE A 81 2.18 -3.01 0.78
CA PHE A 81 2.56 -2.32 2.01
C PHE A 81 4.07 -2.20 2.11
N ASP A 82 4.53 -1.05 2.59
CA ASP A 82 5.92 -0.75 2.83
C ASP A 82 6.02 0.28 3.96
N THR A 83 7.22 0.60 4.39
CA THR A 83 7.49 1.68 5.34
C THR A 83 8.48 2.66 4.75
N VAL A 84 8.22 3.95 4.93
CA VAL A 84 9.22 4.97 4.63
C VAL A 84 10.31 4.93 5.68
N ALA A 85 11.57 4.82 5.24
CA ALA A 85 12.72 4.82 6.13
C ALA A 85 12.83 6.16 6.89
N GLY A 86 13.01 6.07 8.20
CA GLY A 86 13.13 7.19 9.11
C GLY A 86 12.96 6.71 10.53
N THR A 87 13.02 7.62 11.53
CA THR A 87 12.84 7.29 12.93
C THR A 87 11.45 6.74 13.25
N ASP A 88 10.43 7.11 12.48
CA ASP A 88 9.02 6.81 12.79
C ASP A 88 8.43 5.66 11.97
N ARG A 89 9.17 5.06 11.04
CA ARG A 89 8.72 3.92 10.21
C ARG A 89 7.27 4.07 9.74
N ILE A 90 6.97 5.13 8.99
CA ILE A 90 5.62 5.46 8.54
C ILE A 90 5.14 4.42 7.52
N PRO A 91 4.03 3.73 7.77
CA PRO A 91 3.48 2.79 6.81
C PRO A 91 2.92 3.51 5.58
N VAL A 92 3.19 2.94 4.42
CA VAL A 92 2.75 3.45 3.12
C VAL A 92 2.26 2.32 2.22
N LEU A 93 1.48 2.69 1.22
CA LEU A 93 1.06 1.82 0.14
C LEU A 93 1.82 2.22 -1.13
N ARG A 94 2.55 1.28 -1.72
CA ARG A 94 3.29 1.51 -2.96
C ARG A 94 2.61 0.85 -4.14
N MET A 95 2.60 1.57 -5.26
CA MET A 95 2.08 1.11 -6.54
C MET A 95 3.05 1.48 -7.66
N HIS A 96 3.12 0.62 -8.67
CA HIS A 96 3.76 0.91 -9.93
C HIS A 96 2.74 0.74 -11.05
N PHE A 97 2.52 1.75 -11.87
CA PHE A 97 1.48 1.76 -12.88
C PHE A 97 1.83 2.62 -14.09
N HIS A 98 1.06 2.41 -15.18
CA HIS A 98 1.13 3.22 -16.37
C HIS A 98 0.04 4.29 -16.35
N PHE A 99 0.39 5.49 -16.75
CA PHE A 99 -0.54 6.57 -16.92
C PHE A 99 -0.03 7.53 -17.99
N ASP A 100 -0.89 7.88 -18.95
CA ASP A 100 -0.55 8.80 -20.06
C ASP A 100 0.71 8.35 -20.83
N GLY A 101 0.82 7.03 -21.08
CA GLY A 101 1.94 6.41 -21.78
C GLY A 101 3.28 6.39 -21.03
N LYS A 102 3.29 6.69 -19.74
CA LYS A 102 4.48 6.76 -18.88
C LYS A 102 4.34 5.86 -17.68
N GLU A 103 5.48 5.41 -17.13
CA GLU A 103 5.55 4.60 -15.93
C GLU A 103 5.76 5.47 -14.70
N TYR A 104 4.95 5.23 -13.67
CA TYR A 104 4.99 5.93 -12.40
C TYR A 104 5.21 4.99 -11.23
N ASP A 105 6.03 5.42 -10.29
CA ASP A 105 6.08 4.88 -8.94
C ASP A 105 5.29 5.79 -8.02
N ALA A 106 4.34 5.23 -7.30
CA ALA A 106 3.50 5.99 -6.39
C ALA A 106 3.63 5.50 -4.96
N THR A 107 3.63 6.46 -4.05
CA THR A 107 3.64 6.22 -2.60
C THR A 107 2.47 6.94 -1.98
N TYR A 108 1.55 6.18 -1.36
CA TYR A 108 0.37 6.72 -0.70
C TYR A 108 0.44 6.53 0.80
N ARG A 109 -0.01 7.55 1.52
CA ARG A 109 -0.42 7.44 2.92
C ARG A 109 -1.93 7.34 2.97
N TRP A 110 -2.44 6.75 4.05
CA TRP A 110 -3.88 6.68 4.29
C TRP A 110 -4.23 7.21 5.67
N GLN A 111 -5.46 7.67 5.81
CA GLN A 111 -6.08 8.08 7.06
C GLN A 111 -7.55 7.67 7.00
N SER A 112 -8.11 7.32 8.15
CA SER A 112 -9.56 7.08 8.23
C SER A 112 -10.31 8.41 8.13
N ASP A 113 -11.41 8.41 7.39
CA ASP A 113 -12.39 9.49 7.44
C ASP A 113 -13.28 9.38 8.69
N PRO A 114 -14.19 10.32 8.95
CA PRO A 114 -15.10 10.26 10.11
C PRO A 114 -15.98 9.00 10.15
N ASP A 115 -16.27 8.39 9.00
CA ASP A 115 -17.05 7.16 8.86
C ASP A 115 -16.19 5.88 8.86
N ASN A 116 -14.89 6.01 9.19
CA ASN A 116 -13.92 4.94 9.27
C ASN A 116 -13.61 4.25 7.92
N TYR A 117 -13.69 5.00 6.82
CA TYR A 117 -13.21 4.56 5.51
C TYR A 117 -11.83 5.15 5.21
N PRO A 118 -10.97 4.42 4.47
CA PRO A 118 -9.64 4.93 4.14
C PRO A 118 -9.71 6.02 3.07
N ARG A 119 -8.99 7.12 3.30
CA ARG A 119 -8.64 8.13 2.31
C ARG A 119 -7.15 8.09 2.05
N PHE A 120 -6.76 8.20 0.80
CA PHE A 120 -5.35 8.15 0.41
C PHE A 120 -4.89 9.50 -0.13
N THR A 121 -3.66 9.85 0.20
CA THR A 121 -2.92 10.93 -0.46
C THR A 121 -1.57 10.41 -0.89
N GLY A 122 -1.15 10.72 -2.11
CA GLY A 122 0.07 10.13 -2.68
C GLY A 122 0.88 11.09 -3.53
N TYR A 123 2.14 10.72 -3.65
CA TYR A 123 3.09 11.30 -4.59
C TYR A 123 3.35 10.32 -5.72
N LEU A 124 3.32 10.84 -6.95
CA LEU A 124 3.63 10.08 -8.16
C LEU A 124 4.98 10.53 -8.70
N TYR A 125 5.91 9.60 -8.76
CA TYR A 125 7.26 9.85 -9.24
C TYR A 125 7.40 9.37 -10.68
N LEU A 126 7.82 10.28 -11.53
CA LEU A 126 8.15 10.04 -12.91
C LEU A 126 9.61 10.41 -13.13
N SER A 127 10.39 9.52 -13.75
CA SER A 127 11.79 9.79 -14.07
C SER A 127 11.95 11.05 -14.92
N GLY A 128 12.92 11.89 -14.56
CA GLY A 128 13.22 13.13 -15.27
C GLY A 128 12.35 14.33 -14.89
N THR A 129 11.41 14.19 -13.95
CA THR A 129 10.62 15.31 -13.44
C THR A 129 11.23 15.91 -12.17
N LYS A 130 10.99 17.20 -11.94
CA LYS A 130 11.47 17.94 -10.77
C LYS A 130 10.48 17.88 -9.62
N LEU A 131 9.19 17.99 -9.94
CA LEU A 131 8.10 17.95 -8.97
C LEU A 131 7.26 16.70 -9.18
N PRO A 132 6.95 15.95 -8.12
CA PRO A 132 6.08 14.79 -8.24
C PRO A 132 4.65 15.18 -8.60
N GLY A 133 3.94 14.27 -9.22
CA GLY A 133 2.49 14.33 -9.29
C GLY A 133 1.88 14.12 -7.90
N LEU A 134 0.67 14.58 -7.72
CA LEU A 134 -0.09 14.42 -6.48
C LEU A 134 -1.41 13.73 -6.78
N GLU A 135 -1.84 12.84 -5.92
CA GLU A 135 -3.17 12.24 -5.98
C GLU A 135 -3.83 12.18 -4.61
N ALA A 136 -5.15 12.29 -4.62
CA ALA A 136 -6.00 11.97 -3.48
C ALA A 136 -7.09 10.99 -3.94
N LEU A 137 -7.36 9.97 -3.12
CA LEU A 137 -8.42 9.00 -3.34
C LEU A 137 -9.43 9.14 -2.21
N PHE A 138 -10.69 9.32 -2.58
CA PHE A 138 -11.81 9.48 -1.67
C PHE A 138 -12.74 8.27 -1.79
N PRO A 139 -13.10 7.60 -0.69
CA PRO A 139 -13.98 6.43 -0.75
C PRO A 139 -15.36 6.82 -1.26
N ILE A 140 -15.94 5.99 -2.12
CA ILE A 140 -17.33 6.12 -2.57
C ILE A 140 -18.19 5.30 -1.62
N HIS A 141 -19.12 5.96 -0.96
CA HIS A 141 -20.11 5.33 -0.10
C HIS A 141 -21.39 5.06 -0.90
N ASN A 142 -21.80 3.82 -0.98
CA ASN A 142 -23.08 3.40 -1.56
C ASN A 142 -24.12 3.20 -0.47
#